data_29171c09239c0e5476ab350b270db850
#
_entry.id   29171c09239c0e5476ab350b270db850
#
_cell.length_a   1.000
_cell.length_b   1.000
_cell.length_c   1.000
_cell.angle_alpha   90.00
_cell.angle_beta   90.00
_cell.angle_gamma   90.00
#
_symmetry.space_group_name_H-M   'P 1'
#
loop_
_entity.id
_entity.type
_entity.pdbx_description
1 polymer ?
#
loop_
_entity_poly.entity_id
_entity_poly.type
_entity_poly.pdbx_seq_one_letter_code
_entity_poly.pdbx_strand_id
1 'polypeptide(L)'
;IKTDLDDMKRDGFNWIRIRACWNPGNMDVSAVYPDGKIREPYMSRLKYLIRECDRRGIVVDVTLSRGNEPFPGNQEQHLACVRSLTKQLKSYRNVYYDVANERDVQDARYVDFNDMGNLISTIKKIDPKRLCTASGVPTSSENITKYINTGKCDFIAPHLGRDKDSSEKTIRKVQEFIRWMNEKPAKRVPILLQEPFRRDYGLYQPVENDYYTDAIGGKQGGAAGWCLHNGSNNQSTLFRSFRMTDKDGRLYDQLDEVELAVARNIS
;
A
#
# COMPACT_ATOMS: atom_id res chain seq x y z
N ILE A 1 2.13 3.31 19.40
CA ILE A 1 3.01 3.25 18.20
C ILE A 1 4.25 2.40 18.47
N LYS A 2 5.14 2.78 19.43
CA LYS A 2 6.40 2.02 19.64
C LYS A 2 6.14 0.56 19.95
N THR A 3 5.26 0.28 20.91
CA THR A 3 4.88 -1.07 21.31
C THR A 3 4.35 -1.89 20.13
N ASP A 4 3.48 -1.31 19.27
CA ASP A 4 2.97 -2.01 18.09
C ASP A 4 4.08 -2.34 17.08
N LEU A 5 5.02 -1.40 16.87
CA LEU A 5 6.16 -1.64 16.00
C LEU A 5 7.15 -2.67 16.58
N ASP A 6 7.27 -2.75 17.92
CA ASP A 6 8.06 -3.77 18.60
C ASP A 6 7.41 -5.15 18.44
N ASP A 7 6.08 -5.23 18.56
CA ASP A 7 5.31 -6.44 18.30
C ASP A 7 5.43 -6.88 16.83
N MET A 8 5.25 -5.97 15.88
CA MET A 8 5.45 -6.24 14.45
C MET A 8 6.84 -6.80 14.16
N LYS A 9 7.88 -6.20 14.74
CA LYS A 9 9.25 -6.68 14.56
C LYS A 9 9.44 -8.07 15.17
N ARG A 10 8.91 -8.32 16.36
CA ARG A 10 8.96 -9.65 17.04
C ARG A 10 8.29 -10.71 16.17
N ASP A 11 7.16 -10.37 15.54
CA ASP A 11 6.36 -11.26 14.71
C ASP A 11 6.84 -11.28 13.24
N GLY A 12 8.07 -10.80 12.95
CA GLY A 12 8.74 -10.91 11.67
C GLY A 12 8.35 -9.88 10.61
N PHE A 13 7.44 -8.94 10.89
CA PHE A 13 7.07 -7.91 9.93
C PHE A 13 8.21 -6.92 9.70
N ASN A 14 8.52 -6.69 8.44
CA ASN A 14 9.56 -5.76 7.99
C ASN A 14 9.04 -4.63 7.10
N TRP A 15 7.74 -4.52 6.95
CA TRP A 15 7.09 -3.55 6.09
C TRP A 15 5.70 -3.16 6.63
N ILE A 16 5.37 -1.88 6.56
CA ILE A 16 4.04 -1.35 6.85
C ILE A 16 3.57 -0.45 5.71
N ARG A 17 2.27 -0.37 5.54
CA ARG A 17 1.62 0.54 4.60
C ARG A 17 0.79 1.57 5.34
N ILE A 18 0.99 2.84 5.02
CA ILE A 18 0.28 3.96 5.61
C ILE A 18 -0.19 4.93 4.52
N ARG A 19 -1.24 5.65 4.80
CA ARG A 19 -1.76 6.65 3.87
C ARG A 19 -1.37 8.06 4.32
N ALA A 20 -0.71 8.81 3.44
CA ALA A 20 -0.27 10.18 3.71
C ALA A 20 -1.35 11.23 3.36
N CYS A 21 -2.27 10.86 2.48
CA CYS A 21 -3.44 11.66 2.09
C CYS A 21 -4.67 10.77 2.22
N TRP A 22 -5.36 10.82 3.36
CA TRP A 22 -6.51 9.96 3.63
C TRP A 22 -7.47 10.60 4.62
N ASN A 23 -8.73 10.58 4.26
CA ASN A 23 -9.82 10.96 5.14
C ASN A 23 -10.76 9.76 5.40
N PRO A 24 -10.50 8.93 6.40
CA PRO A 24 -11.46 7.90 6.79
C PRO A 24 -12.65 8.55 7.52
N GLY A 25 -13.76 8.72 6.82
CA GLY A 25 -14.92 9.41 7.35
C GLY A 25 -14.63 10.90 7.61
N ASN A 26 -14.99 11.41 8.77
CA ASN A 26 -14.87 12.84 9.11
C ASN A 26 -13.51 13.27 9.68
N MET A 27 -12.47 12.43 9.56
CA MET A 27 -11.18 12.70 10.17
C MET A 27 -10.06 12.76 9.12
N ASP A 28 -9.79 13.95 8.60
CA ASP A 28 -8.66 14.17 7.72
C ASP A 28 -7.35 14.21 8.51
N VAL A 29 -6.49 13.22 8.25
CA VAL A 29 -5.16 13.06 8.85
C VAL A 29 -4.03 13.22 7.85
N SER A 30 -4.31 13.81 6.69
CA SER A 30 -3.33 14.03 5.62
C SER A 30 -2.15 14.86 6.12
N ALA A 31 -0.94 14.48 5.70
CA ALA A 31 0.29 15.19 6.05
C ALA A 31 0.53 16.44 5.18
N VAL A 32 -0.19 16.55 4.07
CA VAL A 32 -0.18 17.69 3.15
C VAL A 32 -1.60 18.05 2.73
N TYR A 33 -1.84 19.32 2.48
CA TYR A 33 -3.06 19.80 1.83
C TYR A 33 -3.04 19.50 0.32
N PRO A 34 -4.18 19.51 -0.38
CA PRO A 34 -4.23 19.29 -1.83
C PRO A 34 -3.34 20.26 -2.62
N ASP A 35 -3.13 21.49 -2.15
CA ASP A 35 -2.23 22.48 -2.75
C ASP A 35 -0.73 22.20 -2.45
N GLY A 36 -0.43 21.13 -1.74
CA GLY A 36 0.90 20.73 -1.37
C GLY A 36 1.47 21.44 -0.14
N LYS A 37 0.74 22.32 0.53
CA LYS A 37 1.19 22.88 1.81
C LYS A 37 1.32 21.82 2.88
N ILE A 38 2.35 21.94 3.70
CA ILE A 38 2.59 21.02 4.81
C ILE A 38 1.52 21.22 5.87
N ARG A 39 0.99 20.11 6.38
CA ARG A 39 -0.03 20.12 7.42
C ARG A 39 0.53 19.58 8.73
N GLU A 40 0.73 20.48 9.67
CA GLU A 40 1.14 20.09 11.02
C GLU A 40 -0.11 19.85 11.91
N PRO A 41 -0.04 18.95 12.89
CA PRO A 41 1.13 18.16 13.30
C PRO A 41 1.29 16.83 12.50
N TYR A 42 0.54 16.61 11.45
CA TYR A 42 0.51 15.30 10.77
C TYR A 42 1.81 14.98 10.03
N MET A 43 2.47 15.97 9.42
CA MET A 43 3.79 15.77 8.82
C MET A 43 4.83 15.39 9.87
N SER A 44 4.84 16.04 11.01
CA SER A 44 5.74 15.69 12.11
C SER A 44 5.47 14.29 12.67
N ARG A 45 4.21 13.88 12.78
CA ARG A 45 3.80 12.52 13.19
C ARG A 45 4.24 11.48 12.15
N LEU A 46 4.07 11.75 10.86
CA LEU A 46 4.54 10.89 9.77
C LEU A 46 6.06 10.68 9.86
N LYS A 47 6.82 11.75 9.98
CA LYS A 47 8.29 11.69 10.14
C LYS A 47 8.70 10.91 11.40
N TYR A 48 7.97 11.09 12.49
CA TYR A 48 8.21 10.33 13.73
C TYR A 48 7.99 8.83 13.50
N LEU A 49 6.87 8.43 12.90
CA LEU A 49 6.57 7.03 12.58
C LEU A 49 7.66 6.42 11.70
N ILE A 50 8.06 7.12 10.63
CA ILE A 50 9.09 6.64 9.70
C ILE A 50 10.41 6.39 10.44
N ARG A 51 10.83 7.28 11.35
CA ARG A 51 12.04 7.09 12.16
C ARG A 51 11.93 5.90 13.11
N GLU A 52 10.78 5.72 13.75
CA GLU A 52 10.57 4.56 14.64
C GLU A 52 10.55 3.24 13.86
N CYS A 53 10.06 3.25 12.61
CA CYS A 53 10.16 2.12 11.69
C CYS A 53 11.62 1.84 11.29
N ASP A 54 12.37 2.87 10.92
CA ASP A 54 13.77 2.75 10.50
C ASP A 54 14.63 2.10 11.59
N ARG A 55 14.47 2.51 12.84
CA ARG A 55 15.17 1.92 14.01
C ARG A 55 14.91 0.42 14.19
N ARG A 56 13.83 -0.10 13.61
CA ARG A 56 13.41 -1.50 13.71
C ARG A 56 13.66 -2.28 12.43
N GLY A 57 14.21 -1.64 11.39
CA GLY A 57 14.39 -2.24 10.07
C GLY A 57 13.09 -2.42 9.29
N ILE A 58 12.05 -1.61 9.60
CA ILE A 58 10.76 -1.65 8.95
C ILE A 58 10.71 -0.62 7.82
N VAL A 59 10.36 -1.07 6.62
CA VAL A 59 10.11 -0.22 5.44
C VAL A 59 8.70 0.36 5.54
N VAL A 60 8.53 1.59 5.08
CA VAL A 60 7.25 2.30 5.10
C VAL A 60 6.79 2.58 3.67
N ASP A 61 5.66 2.00 3.31
CA ASP A 61 4.89 2.41 2.14
C ASP A 61 4.09 3.67 2.48
N VAL A 62 4.43 4.75 1.82
CA VAL A 62 3.68 6.01 1.92
C VAL A 62 2.74 6.09 0.73
N THR A 63 1.50 5.69 0.95
CA THR A 63 0.46 5.64 -0.08
C THR A 63 -0.27 6.98 -0.20
N LEU A 64 -0.42 7.44 -1.44
CA LEU A 64 -1.25 8.57 -1.80
C LEU A 64 -2.51 8.09 -2.55
N SER A 65 -3.49 8.95 -2.65
CA SER A 65 -4.69 8.71 -3.45
C SER A 65 -5.17 10.02 -4.03
N ARG A 66 -5.78 9.97 -5.20
CA ARG A 66 -6.64 11.01 -5.73
C ARG A 66 -8.05 10.77 -5.20
N GLY A 67 -8.91 11.78 -5.19
CA GLY A 67 -10.28 11.64 -4.72
C GLY A 67 -11.03 12.96 -4.66
N ASN A 68 -12.21 12.94 -4.05
CA ASN A 68 -12.93 14.16 -3.69
C ASN A 68 -12.25 14.81 -2.47
N GLU A 69 -12.53 16.09 -2.23
CA GLU A 69 -11.99 16.77 -1.06
C GLU A 69 -12.16 15.95 0.22
N PRO A 70 -11.15 15.94 1.09
CA PRO A 70 -9.91 16.74 1.09
C PRO A 70 -8.72 16.10 0.34
N PHE A 71 -8.96 15.17 -0.58
CA PHE A 71 -7.90 14.59 -1.42
C PHE A 71 -7.49 15.55 -2.55
N PRO A 72 -6.30 15.37 -3.15
CA PRO A 72 -6.00 15.99 -4.43
C PRO A 72 -7.00 15.50 -5.50
N GLY A 73 -7.81 16.42 -6.04
CA GLY A 73 -8.89 16.10 -6.98
C GLY A 73 -8.43 16.04 -8.44
N ASN A 74 -7.21 16.50 -8.73
CA ASN A 74 -6.68 16.59 -10.09
C ASN A 74 -5.17 16.40 -10.13
N GLN A 75 -4.60 16.38 -11.34
CA GLN A 75 -3.17 16.13 -11.55
C GLN A 75 -2.28 17.20 -10.92
N GLU A 76 -2.64 18.45 -11.01
CA GLU A 76 -1.85 19.57 -10.48
C GLU A 76 -1.70 19.46 -8.96
N GLN A 77 -2.81 19.27 -8.27
CA GLN A 77 -2.85 19.07 -6.82
C GLN A 77 -2.07 17.83 -6.42
N HIS A 78 -2.24 16.72 -7.15
CA HIS A 78 -1.52 15.47 -6.86
C HIS A 78 0.01 15.64 -7.04
N LEU A 79 0.45 16.36 -8.09
CA LEU A 79 1.85 16.74 -8.29
C LEU A 79 2.37 17.63 -7.16
N ALA A 80 1.56 18.56 -6.65
CA ALA A 80 1.93 19.38 -5.50
C ALA A 80 2.14 18.53 -4.25
N CYS A 81 1.24 17.59 -3.96
CA CYS A 81 1.35 16.65 -2.84
C CYS A 81 2.63 15.81 -2.91
N VAL A 82 2.87 15.10 -4.04
CA VAL A 82 4.06 14.24 -4.18
C VAL A 82 5.36 15.04 -4.10
N ARG A 83 5.38 16.25 -4.65
CA ARG A 83 6.54 17.15 -4.59
C ARG A 83 6.89 17.52 -3.15
N SER A 84 5.88 17.92 -2.37
CA SER A 84 6.07 18.32 -0.98
C SER A 84 6.47 17.14 -0.11
N LEU A 85 5.76 16.01 -0.20
CA LEU A 85 6.12 14.80 0.54
C LEU A 85 7.54 14.34 0.20
N THR A 86 7.92 14.32 -1.09
CA THR A 86 9.26 13.87 -1.48
C THR A 86 10.36 14.77 -0.92
N LYS A 87 10.16 16.09 -0.93
CA LYS A 87 11.10 17.04 -0.32
C LYS A 87 11.24 16.79 1.19
N GLN A 88 10.13 16.60 1.89
CA GLN A 88 10.08 16.39 3.33
C GLN A 88 10.65 15.05 3.78
N LEU A 89 10.53 14.01 2.93
CA LEU A 89 10.93 12.64 3.27
C LEU A 89 12.21 12.17 2.55
N LYS A 90 12.91 13.06 1.83
CA LYS A 90 14.09 12.72 1.02
C LYS A 90 15.19 12.01 1.81
N SER A 91 15.44 12.41 3.06
CA SER A 91 16.48 11.85 3.92
C SER A 91 16.16 10.44 4.45
N TYR A 92 14.91 10.03 4.46
CA TYR A 92 14.49 8.73 4.98
C TYR A 92 14.63 7.65 3.91
N ARG A 93 15.47 6.64 4.13
CA ARG A 93 15.78 5.60 3.14
C ARG A 93 14.86 4.38 3.23
N ASN A 94 14.18 4.20 4.34
CA ASN A 94 13.21 3.15 4.57
C ASN A 94 11.79 3.50 4.04
N VAL A 95 11.67 4.41 3.07
CA VAL A 95 10.37 4.85 2.48
C VAL A 95 10.33 4.54 1.00
N TYR A 96 9.21 4.04 0.52
CA TYR A 96 8.82 4.08 -0.88
C TYR A 96 7.42 4.71 -1.05
N TYR A 97 7.02 4.99 -2.28
CA TYR A 97 5.70 5.55 -2.56
C TYR A 97 4.85 4.60 -3.39
N ASP A 98 3.61 4.37 -2.94
CA ASP A 98 2.47 4.07 -3.80
C ASP A 98 1.84 5.42 -4.18
N VAL A 99 2.11 5.89 -5.40
CA VAL A 99 1.71 7.25 -5.80
C VAL A 99 0.22 7.39 -6.07
N ALA A 100 -0.50 6.27 -6.27
CA ALA A 100 -1.94 6.30 -6.54
C ALA A 100 -2.59 4.97 -6.15
N ASN A 101 -3.21 4.94 -4.97
CA ASN A 101 -3.96 3.78 -4.50
C ASN A 101 -5.12 3.46 -5.45
N GLU A 102 -5.16 2.20 -5.91
CA GLU A 102 -6.23 1.70 -6.79
C GLU A 102 -6.48 2.65 -7.97
N ARG A 103 -5.39 3.02 -8.66
CA ARG A 103 -5.38 4.00 -9.74
C ARG A 103 -6.35 3.71 -10.89
N ASP A 104 -6.77 2.47 -11.04
CA ASP A 104 -7.61 1.94 -12.12
C ASP A 104 -9.10 1.91 -11.78
N VAL A 105 -9.49 2.21 -10.55
CA VAL A 105 -10.90 2.32 -10.17
C VAL A 105 -11.52 3.53 -10.88
N GLN A 106 -12.63 3.31 -11.58
CA GLN A 106 -13.30 4.30 -12.42
C GLN A 106 -14.19 5.25 -11.60
N ASP A 107 -13.58 5.95 -10.64
CA ASP A 107 -14.20 7.00 -9.84
C ASP A 107 -13.21 8.17 -9.63
N ALA A 108 -13.42 9.01 -8.63
CA ALA A 108 -12.54 10.15 -8.33
C ALA A 108 -11.07 9.76 -8.02
N ARG A 109 -10.78 8.46 -7.80
CA ARG A 109 -9.41 7.94 -7.58
C ARG A 109 -8.65 7.69 -8.87
N TYR A 110 -9.31 7.67 -10.02
CA TYR A 110 -8.69 7.31 -11.29
C TYR A 110 -7.48 8.16 -11.62
N VAL A 111 -6.38 7.50 -11.96
CA VAL A 111 -5.14 8.12 -12.45
C VAL A 111 -4.69 7.36 -13.70
N ASP A 112 -4.60 8.04 -14.83
CA ASP A 112 -4.12 7.40 -16.05
C ASP A 112 -2.59 7.15 -16.01
N PHE A 113 -2.07 6.40 -16.98
CA PHE A 113 -0.65 6.03 -17.01
C PHE A 113 0.29 7.21 -17.26
N ASN A 114 -0.14 8.25 -18.00
CA ASN A 114 0.68 9.43 -18.24
C ASN A 114 0.77 10.28 -16.97
N ASP A 115 -0.37 10.49 -16.31
CA ASP A 115 -0.44 11.17 -15.02
C ASP A 115 0.45 10.46 -13.99
N MET A 116 0.35 9.13 -13.90
CA MET A 116 1.18 8.31 -13.03
C MET A 116 2.66 8.49 -13.35
N GLY A 117 3.05 8.42 -14.62
CA GLY A 117 4.41 8.65 -15.08
C GLY A 117 4.95 10.04 -14.72
N ASN A 118 4.08 11.07 -14.75
CA ASN A 118 4.41 12.43 -14.35
C ASN A 118 4.64 12.53 -12.83
N LEU A 119 3.81 11.87 -12.01
CA LEU A 119 3.98 11.79 -10.57
C LEU A 119 5.33 11.15 -10.21
N ILE A 120 5.61 9.97 -10.76
CA ILE A 120 6.87 9.25 -10.49
C ILE A 120 8.08 10.03 -11.02
N SER A 121 8.00 10.63 -12.21
CA SER A 121 9.08 11.48 -12.73
C SER A 121 9.36 12.68 -11.84
N THR A 122 8.32 13.28 -11.24
CA THR A 122 8.48 14.39 -10.30
C THR A 122 9.22 13.95 -9.04
N ILE A 123 8.90 12.77 -8.51
CA ILE A 123 9.61 12.18 -7.37
C ILE A 123 11.06 11.92 -7.74
N LYS A 124 11.32 11.26 -8.88
CA LYS A 124 12.67 10.91 -9.33
C LYS A 124 13.57 12.13 -9.59
N LYS A 125 13.01 13.26 -10.00
CA LYS A 125 13.75 14.53 -10.13
C LYS A 125 14.25 15.05 -8.77
N ILE A 126 13.53 14.82 -7.69
CA ILE A 126 13.87 15.28 -6.34
C ILE A 126 14.74 14.24 -5.61
N ASP A 127 14.35 12.97 -5.70
CA ASP A 127 15.02 11.82 -5.09
C ASP A 127 15.13 10.67 -6.10
N PRO A 128 16.20 10.62 -6.90
CA PRO A 128 16.35 9.63 -7.99
C PRO A 128 16.35 8.17 -7.52
N LYS A 129 16.69 7.93 -6.25
CA LYS A 129 16.76 6.57 -5.66
C LYS A 129 15.46 6.12 -5.01
N ARG A 130 14.45 6.99 -4.91
CA ARG A 130 13.17 6.67 -4.29
C ARG A 130 12.42 5.62 -5.12
N LEU A 131 12.10 4.48 -4.52
CA LEU A 131 11.24 3.47 -5.17
C LEU A 131 9.80 3.97 -5.21
N CYS A 132 9.14 3.72 -6.33
CA CYS A 132 7.77 4.16 -6.58
C CYS A 132 6.97 3.06 -7.29
N THR A 133 5.71 2.97 -6.93
CA THR A 133 4.69 2.16 -7.61
C THR A 133 3.38 2.94 -7.68
N ALA A 134 2.38 2.37 -8.32
CA ALA A 134 0.97 2.71 -8.18
C ALA A 134 0.18 1.40 -8.12
N SER A 135 -0.66 1.26 -7.10
CA SER A 135 -1.45 0.05 -6.94
C SER A 135 -2.64 -0.01 -7.88
N GLY A 136 -3.08 -1.22 -8.19
CA GLY A 136 -4.19 -1.52 -9.09
C GLY A 136 -4.11 -2.95 -9.58
N VAL A 137 -4.94 -3.32 -10.55
CA VAL A 137 -4.98 -4.69 -11.07
C VAL A 137 -4.54 -4.72 -12.54
N PRO A 138 -3.30 -5.16 -12.84
CA PRO A 138 -2.92 -5.40 -14.24
C PRO A 138 -3.83 -6.47 -14.86
N THR A 139 -4.34 -6.18 -16.06
CA THR A 139 -5.35 -7.03 -16.74
C THR A 139 -4.82 -7.74 -17.99
N SER A 140 -3.62 -7.38 -18.46
CA SER A 140 -3.01 -7.96 -19.67
C SER A 140 -1.51 -7.64 -19.73
N SER A 141 -0.80 -8.28 -20.67
CA SER A 141 0.62 -7.98 -20.93
C SER A 141 0.83 -6.55 -21.42
N GLU A 142 -0.10 -6.00 -22.19
CA GLU A 142 -0.04 -4.58 -22.59
C GLU A 142 -0.25 -3.65 -21.38
N ASN A 143 -1.21 -3.99 -20.52
CA ASN A 143 -1.54 -3.18 -19.36
C ASN A 143 -0.36 -3.16 -18.36
N ILE A 144 0.24 -4.32 -18.05
CA ILE A 144 1.41 -4.38 -17.15
C ILE A 144 2.62 -3.62 -17.73
N THR A 145 2.80 -3.69 -19.07
CA THR A 145 3.84 -2.91 -19.75
C THR A 145 3.63 -1.40 -19.58
N LYS A 146 2.37 -0.93 -19.59
CA LYS A 146 2.05 0.48 -19.34
C LYS A 146 2.39 0.91 -17.90
N TYR A 147 2.19 0.06 -16.89
CA TYR A 147 2.65 0.34 -15.51
C TYR A 147 4.16 0.60 -15.49
N ILE A 148 4.95 -0.19 -16.21
CA ILE A 148 6.42 -0.14 -16.17
C ILE A 148 6.96 0.98 -17.06
N ASN A 149 6.53 1.07 -18.31
CA ASN A 149 7.13 1.95 -19.31
C ASN A 149 6.54 3.36 -19.28
N THR A 150 5.20 3.49 -19.32
CA THR A 150 4.51 4.79 -19.30
C THR A 150 4.41 5.33 -17.88
N GLY A 151 3.95 4.50 -16.98
CA GLY A 151 3.77 4.83 -15.56
C GLY A 151 5.07 4.89 -14.76
N LYS A 152 6.16 4.28 -15.27
CA LYS A 152 7.52 4.30 -14.68
C LYS A 152 7.63 3.66 -13.30
N CYS A 153 6.78 2.68 -13.00
CA CYS A 153 6.85 1.94 -11.75
C CYS A 153 8.16 1.16 -11.64
N ASP A 154 8.80 1.24 -10.47
CA ASP A 154 9.97 0.43 -10.13
C ASP A 154 9.59 -1.02 -9.80
N PHE A 155 8.36 -1.25 -9.39
CA PHE A 155 7.73 -2.55 -9.12
C PHE A 155 6.21 -2.43 -9.30
N ILE A 156 5.50 -3.55 -9.38
CA ILE A 156 4.02 -3.55 -9.44
C ILE A 156 3.44 -4.00 -8.09
N ALA A 157 2.31 -3.42 -7.74
CA ALA A 157 1.59 -3.69 -6.50
C ALA A 157 0.12 -4.06 -6.79
N PRO A 158 -0.14 -5.30 -7.27
CA PRO A 158 -1.49 -5.71 -7.61
C PRO A 158 -2.36 -5.93 -6.37
N HIS A 159 -3.62 -5.49 -6.43
CA HIS A 159 -4.66 -5.85 -5.48
C HIS A 159 -5.42 -7.06 -6.02
N LEU A 160 -5.28 -8.19 -5.37
CA LEU A 160 -5.87 -9.46 -5.82
C LEU A 160 -7.29 -9.65 -5.27
N GLY A 161 -8.00 -10.66 -5.82
CA GLY A 161 -9.32 -11.04 -5.33
C GLY A 161 -9.28 -11.57 -3.89
N ARG A 162 -10.43 -11.47 -3.20
CA ARG A 162 -10.60 -11.84 -1.79
C ARG A 162 -11.76 -12.82 -1.58
N ASP A 163 -12.17 -13.51 -2.66
CA ASP A 163 -13.20 -14.53 -2.61
C ASP A 163 -12.66 -15.85 -2.05
N LYS A 164 -13.54 -16.77 -1.71
CA LYS A 164 -13.23 -18.07 -1.09
C LYS A 164 -12.06 -18.82 -1.76
N ASP A 165 -11.97 -18.78 -3.10
CA ASP A 165 -10.95 -19.54 -3.84
C ASP A 165 -9.76 -18.65 -4.28
N SER A 166 -9.65 -17.44 -3.78
CA SER A 166 -8.64 -16.49 -4.25
C SER A 166 -7.24 -16.87 -3.79
N SER A 167 -7.06 -17.41 -2.57
CA SER A 167 -5.77 -17.82 -2.03
C SER A 167 -5.10 -18.88 -2.90
N GLU A 168 -5.86 -19.88 -3.37
CA GLU A 168 -5.35 -20.95 -4.24
C GLU A 168 -4.94 -20.45 -5.64
N LYS A 169 -5.47 -19.30 -6.06
CA LYS A 169 -5.19 -18.70 -7.36
C LYS A 169 -3.95 -17.80 -7.35
N THR A 170 -3.47 -17.39 -6.19
CA THR A 170 -2.40 -16.40 -6.04
C THR A 170 -1.11 -16.82 -6.75
N ILE A 171 -0.67 -18.06 -6.60
CA ILE A 171 0.53 -18.57 -7.29
C ILE A 171 0.41 -18.37 -8.81
N ARG A 172 -0.73 -18.77 -9.40
CA ARG A 172 -0.96 -18.64 -10.85
C ARG A 172 -1.06 -17.19 -11.30
N LYS A 173 -1.65 -16.32 -10.48
CA LYS A 173 -1.75 -14.88 -10.77
C LYS A 173 -0.37 -14.20 -10.78
N VAL A 174 0.48 -14.50 -9.83
CA VAL A 174 1.85 -13.96 -9.80
C VAL A 174 2.65 -14.46 -11.01
N GLN A 175 2.55 -15.75 -11.32
CA GLN A 175 3.20 -16.33 -12.53
C GLN A 175 2.66 -15.73 -13.83
N GLU A 176 1.37 -15.41 -13.89
CA GLU A 176 0.75 -14.73 -15.03
C GLU A 176 1.33 -13.33 -15.22
N PHE A 177 1.47 -12.53 -14.16
CA PHE A 177 2.12 -11.21 -14.25
C PHE A 177 3.58 -11.31 -14.71
N ILE A 178 4.34 -12.29 -14.21
CA ILE A 178 5.71 -12.54 -14.66
C ILE A 178 5.74 -12.90 -16.15
N ARG A 179 4.85 -13.78 -16.60
CA ARG A 179 4.72 -14.15 -18.02
C ARG A 179 4.41 -12.92 -18.87
N TRP A 180 3.44 -12.08 -18.47
CA TRP A 180 3.08 -10.86 -19.20
C TRP A 180 4.25 -9.86 -19.30
N MET A 181 5.07 -9.73 -18.27
CA MET A 181 6.29 -8.91 -18.34
C MET A 181 7.32 -9.48 -19.33
N ASN A 182 7.36 -10.81 -19.52
CA ASN A 182 8.27 -11.48 -20.45
C ASN A 182 7.78 -11.44 -21.91
N GLU A 183 6.47 -11.31 -22.16
CA GLU A 183 5.87 -11.28 -23.50
C GLU A 183 6.14 -9.98 -24.26
N LYS A 184 6.43 -8.92 -23.59
CA LYS A 184 6.64 -7.58 -24.17
C LYS A 184 8.03 -7.06 -23.78
N PRO A 185 8.61 -6.14 -24.58
CA PRO A 185 9.89 -5.53 -24.24
C PRO A 185 9.74 -4.55 -23.07
N ALA A 186 9.41 -5.08 -21.90
CA ALA A 186 9.36 -4.37 -20.63
C ALA A 186 10.45 -4.89 -19.70
N LYS A 187 10.98 -4.01 -18.86
CA LYS A 187 11.87 -4.44 -17.80
C LYS A 187 11.10 -5.32 -16.83
N ARG A 188 11.65 -6.49 -16.49
CA ARG A 188 11.11 -7.29 -15.39
C ARG A 188 11.32 -6.54 -14.06
N VAL A 189 10.24 -6.31 -13.34
CA VAL A 189 10.23 -5.62 -12.04
C VAL A 189 9.65 -6.53 -10.97
N PRO A 190 9.96 -6.29 -9.68
CA PRO A 190 9.35 -7.03 -8.58
C PRO A 190 7.83 -6.91 -8.53
N ILE A 191 7.18 -7.88 -7.88
CA ILE A 191 5.75 -7.90 -7.59
C ILE A 191 5.58 -7.88 -6.08
N LEU A 192 4.84 -6.92 -5.55
CA LEU A 192 4.53 -6.79 -4.13
C LEU A 192 3.02 -6.94 -3.93
N LEU A 193 2.60 -8.02 -3.26
CA LEU A 193 1.19 -8.25 -2.95
C LEU A 193 0.76 -7.37 -1.77
N GLN A 194 0.16 -6.23 -2.10
CA GLN A 194 -0.05 -5.12 -1.19
C GLN A 194 -1.38 -5.18 -0.44
N GLU A 195 -2.42 -5.71 -1.07
CA GLU A 195 -3.74 -5.88 -0.48
C GLU A 195 -4.32 -7.27 -0.77
N PRO A 196 -3.83 -8.32 -0.08
CA PRO A 196 -4.40 -9.67 -0.18
C PRO A 196 -5.69 -9.80 0.63
N PHE A 197 -5.95 -10.97 1.24
CA PHE A 197 -7.13 -11.22 2.06
C PHE A 197 -7.29 -10.21 3.19
N ARG A 198 -8.55 -10.00 3.59
CA ARG A 198 -8.95 -9.03 4.59
C ARG A 198 -10.23 -9.46 5.27
N ARG A 199 -10.20 -9.50 6.61
CA ARG A 199 -11.39 -9.76 7.43
C ARG A 199 -12.40 -8.60 7.34
N ASP A 200 -13.68 -8.90 7.57
CA ASP A 200 -14.78 -7.93 7.64
C ASP A 200 -14.95 -7.01 6.41
N TYR A 201 -14.46 -7.44 5.25
CA TYR A 201 -14.52 -6.63 4.03
C TYR A 201 -15.67 -7.06 3.10
N GLY A 202 -15.79 -8.34 2.83
CA GLY A 202 -16.79 -8.93 1.93
C GLY A 202 -17.67 -9.96 2.64
N LEU A 203 -18.46 -10.68 1.88
CA LEU A 203 -19.28 -11.77 2.41
C LEU A 203 -18.42 -12.95 2.87
N TYR A 204 -17.33 -13.23 2.16
CA TYR A 204 -16.38 -14.26 2.56
C TYR A 204 -15.51 -13.77 3.69
N GLN A 205 -15.45 -14.55 4.76
CA GLN A 205 -14.58 -14.30 5.89
C GLN A 205 -13.40 -15.27 5.86
N PRO A 206 -12.19 -14.81 5.46
CA PRO A 206 -11.03 -15.69 5.37
C PRO A 206 -10.66 -16.26 6.74
N VAL A 207 -10.20 -17.50 6.73
CA VAL A 207 -9.62 -18.19 7.90
C VAL A 207 -8.09 -18.18 7.80
N GLU A 208 -7.40 -18.61 8.86
CA GLU A 208 -5.94 -18.60 8.90
C GLU A 208 -5.29 -19.27 7.69
N ASN A 209 -5.82 -20.42 7.28
CA ASN A 209 -5.28 -21.19 6.15
C ASN A 209 -5.35 -20.42 4.81
N ASP A 210 -6.32 -19.54 4.63
CA ASP A 210 -6.40 -18.68 3.42
C ASP A 210 -5.21 -17.74 3.35
N TYR A 211 -4.86 -17.12 4.47
CA TYR A 211 -3.71 -16.22 4.55
C TYR A 211 -2.38 -16.96 4.30
N TYR A 212 -2.22 -18.15 4.90
CA TYR A 212 -1.01 -18.97 4.68
C TYR A 212 -0.91 -19.45 3.24
N THR A 213 -2.00 -19.93 2.67
CA THR A 213 -2.06 -20.38 1.27
C THR A 213 -1.73 -19.22 0.31
N ASP A 214 -2.29 -18.03 0.58
CA ASP A 214 -2.06 -16.84 -0.24
C ASP A 214 -0.59 -16.37 -0.16
N ALA A 215 -0.03 -16.28 1.05
CA ALA A 215 1.36 -15.86 1.26
C ALA A 215 2.36 -16.86 0.65
N ILE A 216 2.16 -18.17 0.88
CA ILE A 216 2.98 -19.23 0.30
C ILE A 216 2.85 -19.23 -1.23
N GLY A 217 1.62 -19.12 -1.74
CA GLY A 217 1.36 -19.01 -3.18
C GLY A 217 2.02 -17.79 -3.81
N GLY A 218 2.01 -16.65 -3.12
CA GLY A 218 2.74 -15.45 -3.53
C GLY A 218 4.25 -15.70 -3.64
N LYS A 219 4.86 -16.26 -2.60
CA LYS A 219 6.27 -16.59 -2.55
C LYS A 219 6.67 -17.61 -3.63
N GLN A 220 5.93 -18.69 -3.76
CA GLN A 220 6.18 -19.73 -4.76
C GLN A 220 5.94 -19.23 -6.19
N GLY A 221 4.99 -18.31 -6.37
CA GLY A 221 4.74 -17.63 -7.65
C GLY A 221 5.86 -16.68 -8.07
N GLY A 222 6.71 -16.26 -7.13
CA GLY A 222 7.83 -15.34 -7.37
C GLY A 222 7.55 -13.89 -6.99
N ALA A 223 6.58 -13.64 -6.12
CA ALA A 223 6.38 -12.32 -5.52
C ALA A 223 7.54 -11.94 -4.60
N ALA A 224 7.88 -10.66 -4.57
CA ALA A 224 8.95 -10.10 -3.73
C ALA A 224 8.49 -9.81 -2.29
N GLY A 225 7.18 -9.74 -2.06
CA GLY A 225 6.61 -9.51 -0.74
C GLY A 225 5.11 -9.73 -0.72
N TRP A 226 4.60 -9.92 0.48
CA TRP A 226 3.20 -10.11 0.79
C TRP A 226 2.85 -9.33 2.06
N CYS A 227 1.69 -8.69 2.12
CA CYS A 227 1.22 -7.89 3.23
C CYS A 227 0.14 -8.62 4.02
N LEU A 228 0.24 -8.68 5.34
CA LEU A 228 -0.93 -8.95 6.16
C LEU A 228 -1.86 -7.73 6.10
N HIS A 229 -2.91 -7.84 5.30
CA HIS A 229 -3.93 -6.80 5.19
C HIS A 229 -4.93 -6.98 6.32
N ASN A 230 -4.80 -6.18 7.34
CA ASN A 230 -5.69 -6.19 8.50
C ASN A 230 -7.11 -5.80 8.11
N GLY A 231 -8.09 -6.28 8.87
CA GLY A 231 -9.50 -6.21 8.56
C GLY A 231 -10.10 -4.82 8.39
N SER A 232 -11.38 -4.79 8.12
CA SER A 232 -12.13 -3.56 7.98
C SER A 232 -13.44 -3.64 8.76
N ASN A 233 -14.27 -2.64 8.65
CA ASN A 233 -15.55 -2.57 9.34
C ASN A 233 -16.76 -2.64 8.40
N ASN A 234 -16.55 -3.00 7.14
CA ASN A 234 -17.64 -2.93 6.14
C ASN A 234 -18.80 -3.88 6.45
N GLN A 235 -18.49 -5.05 7.02
CA GLN A 235 -19.48 -6.09 7.34
C GLN A 235 -19.57 -6.37 8.85
N SER A 236 -18.67 -5.80 9.66
CA SER A 236 -18.65 -6.00 11.10
C SER A 236 -19.58 -5.03 11.81
N THR A 237 -20.21 -5.50 12.88
CA THR A 237 -20.93 -4.65 13.85
C THR A 237 -19.97 -3.89 14.77
N LEU A 238 -18.72 -4.34 14.87
CA LEU A 238 -17.67 -3.71 15.66
C LEU A 238 -16.79 -2.86 14.75
N PHE A 239 -16.74 -1.57 15.03
CA PHE A 239 -15.86 -0.67 14.30
C PHE A 239 -14.40 -0.91 14.69
N ARG A 240 -13.60 -1.39 13.74
CA ARG A 240 -12.14 -1.53 13.88
C ARG A 240 -11.46 -0.45 13.07
N SER A 241 -10.93 0.57 13.75
CA SER A 241 -10.40 1.74 13.08
C SER A 241 -8.99 1.55 12.54
N PHE A 242 -8.24 0.61 13.11
CA PHE A 242 -6.79 0.45 12.91
C PHE A 242 -6.01 1.77 13.03
N ARG A 243 -6.54 2.68 13.82
CA ARG A 243 -5.91 3.92 14.22
C ARG A 243 -5.30 3.73 15.60
N MET A 244 -4.09 4.20 15.76
CA MET A 244 -3.41 4.19 17.06
C MET A 244 -3.73 5.50 17.80
N THR A 245 -4.96 5.65 18.23
CA THR A 245 -5.42 6.77 19.05
C THR A 245 -5.63 6.32 20.49
N ASP A 246 -5.72 7.26 21.42
CA ASP A 246 -6.01 6.95 22.84
C ASP A 246 -7.37 6.25 23.03
N LYS A 247 -8.31 6.45 22.11
CA LYS A 247 -9.63 5.80 22.14
C LYS A 247 -9.64 4.40 21.52
N ASP A 248 -8.86 4.20 20.45
CA ASP A 248 -8.84 2.97 19.67
C ASP A 248 -7.83 1.96 20.24
N GLY A 249 -6.92 2.42 21.11
CA GLY A 249 -5.92 1.57 21.74
C GLY A 249 -4.78 1.19 20.79
N ARG A 250 -4.19 0.03 21.05
CA ARG A 250 -3.10 -0.53 20.26
C ARG A 250 -3.63 -1.21 19.01
N LEU A 251 -2.83 -1.20 17.93
CA LEU A 251 -3.18 -1.89 16.68
C LEU A 251 -3.41 -3.39 16.91
N TYR A 252 -2.54 -4.05 17.66
CA TYR A 252 -2.65 -5.48 17.95
C TYR A 252 -3.89 -5.84 18.76
N ASP A 253 -4.39 -4.93 19.60
CA ASP A 253 -5.63 -5.14 20.37
C ASP A 253 -6.89 -5.02 19.49
N GLN A 254 -6.75 -4.51 18.27
CA GLN A 254 -7.83 -4.39 17.28
C GLN A 254 -7.86 -5.55 16.27
N LEU A 255 -6.84 -6.41 16.26
CA LEU A 255 -6.83 -7.63 15.45
C LEU A 255 -7.81 -8.64 16.03
N ASP A 256 -8.55 -9.36 15.17
CA ASP A 256 -9.35 -10.49 15.61
C ASP A 256 -8.46 -11.73 15.83
N GLU A 257 -9.06 -12.82 16.33
CA GLU A 257 -8.32 -14.05 16.66
C GLU A 257 -7.59 -14.64 15.45
N VAL A 258 -8.22 -14.61 14.27
CA VAL A 258 -7.62 -15.12 13.02
C VAL A 258 -6.44 -14.24 12.60
N GLU A 259 -6.64 -12.93 12.56
CA GLU A 259 -5.56 -11.99 12.20
C GLU A 259 -4.38 -12.08 13.17
N LEU A 260 -4.66 -12.24 14.47
CA LEU A 260 -3.64 -12.34 15.50
C LEU A 260 -2.85 -13.66 15.38
N ALA A 261 -3.55 -14.77 15.10
CA ALA A 261 -2.91 -16.05 14.85
C ALA A 261 -2.02 -16.00 13.61
N VAL A 262 -2.53 -15.42 12.50
CA VAL A 262 -1.74 -15.21 11.28
C VAL A 262 -0.53 -14.33 11.56
N ALA A 263 -0.69 -13.20 12.24
CA ALA A 263 0.41 -12.29 12.54
C ALA A 263 1.56 -12.96 13.30
N ARG A 264 1.24 -13.89 14.22
CA ARG A 264 2.22 -14.60 15.05
C ARG A 264 2.92 -15.77 14.35
N ASN A 265 2.32 -16.34 13.31
CA ASN A 265 2.77 -17.61 12.75
C ASN A 265 3.19 -17.52 11.27
N ILE A 266 3.06 -16.36 10.61
CA ILE A 266 3.32 -16.24 9.16
C ILE A 266 4.78 -15.97 8.81
N SER A 267 5.59 -15.59 9.76
CA SER A 267 7.01 -15.22 9.57
C SER A 267 7.93 -16.44 9.40
#